data_5ec0bdbb65b4b5c331e424ebcaba6c86
#
_entry.id   5ec0bdbb65b4b5c331e424ebcaba6c86
#
_cell.length_a   1.000
_cell.length_b   1.000
_cell.length_c   1.000
_cell.angle_alpha   90.00
_cell.angle_beta   90.00
_cell.angle_gamma   90.00
#
_symmetry.space_group_name_H-M   'P 1'
#
loop_
_entity.id
_entity.type
_entity.pdbx_description
1 polymer ?
#
loop_
_entity_poly.entity_id
_entity_poly.type
_entity_poly.pdbx_seq_one_letter_code
_entity_poly.pdbx_strand_id
1 'polypeptide(L)'
;MILHIDCNTFYASCEVSLRPDLQGKPVVVANCNEAGGGIILALTKEAKALGLKRGNPVFQVKEVLERNNVTIFPANLPKYVDISRRLMQVVRDQQIVLNFTQYSVDEFFGELPIDDPDELRRCAATVKAHIEHCTGIPVSCGISLSFTLAKVATWYAKHYKGYNGVCVLPKDKIETALRGLPIEDVWGIGRRTAPRLSSSGIKTAYDFYRMPEYFVQKQLHIPGVRTWKELHGIPSIDIESPAQQKSIMHSRTFTYMTGDIDTLSTYISNYAVAAARKLRDQHSVCLSISTFIATNPHREDLAQYGNSATVRLLVATADSTVIVKAALQALHTIFRQGFQYKKAGVVLADITTDEAIQLDLFDSPPADNIERQNHLMETMDAINRRYGMDTLRIASQGYEKKELNLKNFQPLRNETTNFDDIIEVH
;
A
#
# COMPACT_ATOMS: atom_id res chain seq x y z
N MET A 1 25.10 4.04 -11.36
CA MET A 1 23.79 4.35 -12.00
C MET A 1 22.68 3.66 -11.24
N ILE A 2 21.50 4.29 -11.12
CA ILE A 2 20.34 3.70 -10.44
C ILE A 2 19.55 2.84 -11.43
N LEU A 3 19.32 1.59 -11.03
CA LEU A 3 18.43 0.66 -11.71
C LEU A 3 17.07 0.65 -10.99
N HIS A 4 15.98 0.81 -11.73
CA HIS A 4 14.62 0.59 -11.27
C HIS A 4 14.02 -0.61 -12.00
N ILE A 5 13.48 -1.57 -11.24
CA ILE A 5 12.77 -2.75 -11.74
C ILE A 5 11.30 -2.64 -11.33
N ASP A 6 10.39 -2.80 -12.27
CA ASP A 6 8.94 -2.77 -12.02
C ASP A 6 8.28 -4.01 -12.65
N CYS A 7 7.55 -4.75 -11.84
CA CYS A 7 6.84 -5.95 -12.27
C CYS A 7 5.56 -5.57 -13.02
N ASN A 8 5.48 -5.98 -14.28
CA ASN A 8 4.35 -5.62 -15.13
C ASN A 8 3.06 -6.30 -14.68
N THR A 9 2.02 -5.51 -14.36
CA THR A 9 0.69 -6.02 -13.95
C THR A 9 0.77 -7.05 -12.81
N PHE A 10 1.60 -6.82 -11.83
CA PHE A 10 2.15 -7.76 -10.86
C PHE A 10 1.15 -8.80 -10.34
N TYR A 11 0.03 -8.41 -9.73
CA TYR A 11 -0.93 -9.38 -9.16
C TYR A 11 -1.52 -10.32 -10.22
N ALA A 12 -1.83 -9.79 -11.41
CA ALA A 12 -2.33 -10.64 -12.49
C ALA A 12 -1.23 -11.56 -13.03
N SER A 13 0.01 -11.08 -13.10
CA SER A 13 1.17 -11.88 -13.50
C SER A 13 1.48 -12.99 -12.50
N CYS A 14 1.31 -12.75 -11.19
CA CYS A 14 1.43 -13.78 -10.15
C CYS A 14 0.42 -14.91 -10.33
N GLU A 15 -0.84 -14.59 -10.68
CA GLU A 15 -1.85 -15.62 -10.93
C GLU A 15 -1.54 -16.41 -12.21
N VAL A 16 -1.12 -15.73 -13.27
CA VAL A 16 -0.81 -16.36 -14.56
C VAL A 16 0.46 -17.20 -14.48
N SER A 17 1.49 -16.80 -13.71
CA SER A 17 2.74 -17.57 -13.56
C SER A 17 2.52 -18.96 -12.95
N LEU A 18 1.50 -19.11 -12.09
CA LEU A 18 1.09 -20.37 -11.47
C LEU A 18 0.08 -21.17 -12.32
N ARG A 19 -0.43 -20.57 -13.39
CA ARG A 19 -1.46 -21.13 -14.28
C ARG A 19 -1.06 -20.90 -15.74
N PRO A 20 -0.12 -21.70 -16.29
CA PRO A 20 0.36 -21.56 -17.69
C PRO A 20 -0.77 -21.62 -18.74
N ASP A 21 -1.88 -22.29 -18.43
CA ASP A 21 -3.09 -22.36 -19.26
C ASP A 21 -3.79 -21.00 -19.45
N LEU A 22 -3.46 -20.01 -18.62
CA LEU A 22 -3.99 -18.63 -18.70
C LEU A 22 -3.05 -17.66 -19.41
N GLN A 23 -1.90 -18.11 -19.87
CA GLN A 23 -0.98 -17.26 -20.62
C GLN A 23 -1.64 -16.75 -21.92
N GLY A 24 -1.59 -15.43 -22.15
CA GLY A 24 -2.21 -14.79 -23.31
C GLY A 24 -3.73 -14.64 -23.20
N LYS A 25 -4.36 -15.00 -22.06
CA LYS A 25 -5.80 -14.85 -21.82
C LYS A 25 -6.11 -13.63 -20.95
N PRO A 26 -7.33 -13.08 -21.06
CA PRO A 26 -7.76 -11.98 -20.23
C PRO A 26 -8.00 -12.45 -18.78
N VAL A 27 -7.17 -11.94 -17.87
CA VAL A 27 -7.23 -12.22 -16.42
C VAL A 27 -7.37 -10.94 -15.64
N VAL A 28 -8.19 -10.96 -14.60
CA VAL A 28 -8.43 -9.86 -13.68
C VAL A 28 -8.26 -10.35 -12.25
N VAL A 29 -7.55 -9.58 -11.45
CA VAL A 29 -7.51 -9.74 -9.99
C VAL A 29 -8.37 -8.67 -9.36
N ALA A 30 -9.34 -9.06 -8.55
CA ALA A 30 -10.29 -8.13 -7.96
C ALA A 30 -10.46 -8.38 -6.45
N ASN A 31 -10.76 -7.31 -5.71
CA ASN A 31 -11.16 -7.41 -4.31
C ASN A 31 -12.68 -7.67 -4.26
N CYS A 32 -13.08 -8.89 -4.61
CA CYS A 32 -14.49 -9.30 -4.62
C CYS A 32 -14.95 -9.68 -3.21
N ASN A 33 -16.19 -9.30 -2.88
CA ASN A 33 -16.89 -9.78 -1.69
C ASN A 33 -18.09 -10.66 -2.10
N GLU A 34 -18.68 -11.38 -1.14
CA GLU A 34 -19.82 -12.29 -1.35
C GLU A 34 -21.07 -11.57 -1.94
N ALA A 35 -21.17 -10.26 -1.72
CA ALA A 35 -22.27 -9.43 -2.25
C ALA A 35 -22.06 -8.97 -3.71
N GLY A 36 -21.04 -9.50 -4.42
CA GLY A 36 -20.72 -9.12 -5.80
C GLY A 36 -20.10 -7.73 -5.94
N GLY A 37 -19.80 -7.06 -4.82
CA GLY A 37 -19.05 -5.81 -4.79
C GLY A 37 -17.56 -6.05 -4.92
N GLY A 38 -16.83 -4.99 -5.25
CA GLY A 38 -15.37 -5.02 -5.35
C GLY A 38 -14.87 -4.21 -6.54
N ILE A 39 -13.56 -4.03 -6.59
CA ILE A 39 -12.88 -3.29 -7.67
C ILE A 39 -11.76 -4.13 -8.27
N ILE A 40 -11.48 -3.89 -9.53
CA ILE A 40 -10.32 -4.46 -10.23
C ILE A 40 -9.04 -3.83 -9.67
N LEU A 41 -8.15 -4.67 -9.15
CA LEU A 41 -6.86 -4.26 -8.59
C LEU A 41 -5.72 -4.37 -9.62
N ALA A 42 -5.73 -5.45 -10.41
CA ALA A 42 -4.77 -5.68 -11.49
C ALA A 42 -5.43 -6.46 -12.63
N LEU A 43 -4.88 -6.35 -13.83
CA LEU A 43 -5.40 -7.02 -15.01
C LEU A 43 -4.31 -7.21 -16.06
N THR A 44 -4.40 -8.30 -16.85
CA THR A 44 -3.47 -8.58 -17.95
C THR A 44 -3.62 -7.59 -19.11
N LYS A 45 -2.67 -7.62 -20.06
CA LYS A 45 -2.72 -6.77 -21.26
C LYS A 45 -3.96 -7.10 -22.11
N GLU A 46 -4.31 -8.36 -22.18
CA GLU A 46 -5.47 -8.88 -22.89
C GLU A 46 -6.78 -8.33 -22.28
N ALA A 47 -6.87 -8.32 -20.95
CA ALA A 47 -8.02 -7.73 -20.27
C ALA A 47 -8.08 -6.19 -20.44
N LYS A 48 -6.92 -5.50 -20.47
CA LYS A 48 -6.87 -4.07 -20.81
C LYS A 48 -7.35 -3.78 -22.23
N ALA A 49 -7.05 -4.64 -23.19
CA ALA A 49 -7.50 -4.51 -24.58
C ALA A 49 -9.03 -4.58 -24.72
N LEU A 50 -9.74 -5.19 -23.76
CA LEU A 50 -11.21 -5.21 -23.70
C LEU A 50 -11.81 -3.92 -23.09
N GLY A 51 -10.99 -2.90 -22.83
CA GLY A 51 -11.40 -1.64 -22.22
C GLY A 51 -11.52 -1.66 -20.70
N LEU A 52 -11.17 -2.77 -20.05
CA LEU A 52 -11.14 -2.87 -18.59
C LEU A 52 -10.00 -2.04 -18.00
N LYS A 53 -10.23 -1.43 -16.83
CA LYS A 53 -9.26 -0.56 -16.15
C LYS A 53 -9.15 -0.92 -14.67
N ARG A 54 -7.97 -0.68 -14.10
CA ARG A 54 -7.77 -0.72 -12.63
C ARG A 54 -8.71 0.29 -11.97
N GLY A 55 -9.38 -0.14 -10.90
CA GLY A 55 -10.37 0.67 -10.19
C GLY A 55 -11.80 0.55 -10.72
N ASN A 56 -12.05 -0.12 -11.86
CA ASN A 56 -13.43 -0.39 -12.29
C ASN A 56 -14.14 -1.23 -11.22
N PRO A 57 -15.36 -0.83 -10.79
CA PRO A 57 -16.22 -1.70 -10.01
C PRO A 57 -16.59 -2.94 -10.81
N VAL A 58 -16.45 -4.13 -10.22
CA VAL A 58 -16.70 -5.41 -10.90
C VAL A 58 -18.11 -5.47 -11.44
N PHE A 59 -19.11 -5.02 -10.67
CA PHE A 59 -20.52 -5.04 -11.08
C PHE A 59 -20.80 -4.16 -12.31
N GLN A 60 -20.07 -3.06 -12.52
CA GLN A 60 -20.26 -2.18 -13.69
C GLN A 60 -19.71 -2.77 -14.99
N VAL A 61 -18.75 -3.66 -14.90
CA VAL A 61 -18.10 -4.29 -16.06
C VAL A 61 -18.45 -5.77 -16.22
N LYS A 62 -19.43 -6.24 -15.46
CA LYS A 62 -19.85 -7.66 -15.40
C LYS A 62 -20.14 -8.25 -16.78
N GLU A 63 -20.88 -7.55 -17.62
CA GLU A 63 -21.21 -7.99 -19.00
C GLU A 63 -19.95 -8.18 -19.86
N VAL A 64 -18.97 -7.26 -19.74
CA VAL A 64 -17.70 -7.38 -20.48
C VAL A 64 -16.91 -8.58 -19.99
N LEU A 65 -16.89 -8.82 -18.67
CA LEU A 65 -16.20 -9.95 -18.06
C LEU A 65 -16.80 -11.29 -18.52
N GLU A 66 -18.12 -11.43 -18.48
CA GLU A 66 -18.84 -12.66 -18.87
C GLU A 66 -18.76 -12.91 -20.39
N ARG A 67 -19.03 -11.89 -21.21
CA ARG A 67 -19.01 -12.00 -22.68
C ARG A 67 -17.65 -12.42 -23.24
N ASN A 68 -16.57 -12.03 -22.60
CA ASN A 68 -15.21 -12.32 -23.07
C ASN A 68 -14.53 -13.44 -22.27
N ASN A 69 -15.26 -14.19 -21.45
CA ASN A 69 -14.73 -15.29 -20.62
C ASN A 69 -13.49 -14.85 -19.82
N VAL A 70 -13.52 -13.65 -19.22
CA VAL A 70 -12.42 -13.13 -18.41
C VAL A 70 -12.32 -13.92 -17.11
N THR A 71 -11.14 -14.48 -16.85
CA THR A 71 -10.89 -15.17 -15.58
C THR A 71 -10.71 -14.17 -14.46
N ILE A 72 -11.47 -14.32 -13.38
CA ILE A 72 -11.42 -13.44 -12.21
C ILE A 72 -10.80 -14.18 -11.03
N PHE A 73 -9.72 -13.66 -10.48
CA PHE A 73 -9.13 -14.14 -9.24
C PHE A 73 -9.43 -13.18 -8.09
N PRO A 74 -9.77 -13.72 -6.91
CA PRO A 74 -9.75 -12.92 -5.69
C PRO A 74 -8.32 -12.53 -5.32
N ALA A 75 -8.12 -11.31 -4.82
CA ALA A 75 -6.81 -10.84 -4.43
C ALA A 75 -6.23 -11.63 -3.24
N ASN A 76 -5.08 -12.26 -3.46
CA ASN A 76 -4.32 -12.98 -2.44
C ASN A 76 -3.03 -12.22 -2.10
N LEU A 77 -3.15 -11.20 -1.23
CA LEU A 77 -2.00 -10.35 -0.88
C LEU A 77 -0.83 -11.11 -0.23
N PRO A 78 -1.06 -12.09 0.68
CA PRO A 78 0.04 -12.90 1.22
C PRO A 78 0.84 -13.61 0.12
N LYS A 79 0.17 -14.24 -0.85
CA LYS A 79 0.82 -14.88 -2.01
C LYS A 79 1.67 -13.89 -2.82
N TYR A 80 1.15 -12.69 -3.07
CA TYR A 80 1.89 -11.68 -3.85
C TYR A 80 3.11 -11.15 -3.10
N VAL A 81 3.03 -11.02 -1.77
CA VAL A 81 4.19 -10.66 -0.94
C VAL A 81 5.24 -11.77 -0.96
N ASP A 82 4.84 -13.05 -0.93
CA ASP A 82 5.75 -14.18 -1.01
C ASP A 82 6.49 -14.21 -2.37
N ILE A 83 5.76 -14.08 -3.48
CA ILE A 83 6.35 -13.99 -4.82
C ILE A 83 7.30 -12.80 -4.93
N SER A 84 6.94 -11.65 -4.35
CA SER A 84 7.80 -10.47 -4.30
C SER A 84 9.12 -10.74 -3.58
N ARG A 85 9.09 -11.45 -2.43
CA ARG A 85 10.30 -11.83 -1.69
C ARG A 85 11.19 -12.78 -2.50
N ARG A 86 10.59 -13.74 -3.21
CA ARG A 86 11.32 -14.64 -4.11
C ARG A 86 12.01 -13.87 -5.23
N LEU A 87 11.32 -12.92 -5.84
CA LEU A 87 11.92 -12.05 -6.86
C LEU A 87 13.13 -11.28 -6.30
N MET A 88 12.99 -10.71 -5.10
CA MET A 88 14.12 -10.07 -4.40
C MET A 88 15.32 -11.02 -4.26
N GLN A 89 15.08 -12.26 -3.85
CA GLN A 89 16.14 -13.25 -3.66
C GLN A 89 16.82 -13.60 -4.99
N VAL A 90 16.03 -13.81 -6.05
CA VAL A 90 16.54 -14.09 -7.40
C VAL A 90 17.50 -12.99 -7.89
N VAL A 91 17.20 -11.71 -7.61
CA VAL A 91 18.10 -10.62 -8.00
C VAL A 91 19.35 -10.57 -7.12
N ARG A 92 19.20 -10.77 -5.80
CA ARG A 92 20.36 -10.77 -4.88
C ARG A 92 21.34 -11.89 -5.16
N ASP A 93 20.87 -13.07 -5.51
CA ASP A 93 21.71 -14.24 -5.81
C ASP A 93 22.61 -14.03 -7.03
N GLN A 94 22.24 -13.14 -7.95
CA GLN A 94 23.08 -12.78 -9.09
C GLN A 94 24.30 -11.93 -8.73
N GLN A 95 24.28 -11.21 -7.60
CA GLN A 95 25.35 -10.30 -7.15
C GLN A 95 25.76 -9.22 -8.16
N ILE A 96 24.91 -8.94 -9.14
CA ILE A 96 25.16 -7.93 -10.20
C ILE A 96 24.68 -6.55 -9.74
N VAL A 97 23.57 -6.50 -9.01
CA VAL A 97 22.93 -5.28 -8.54
C VAL A 97 23.31 -5.04 -7.09
N LEU A 98 23.94 -3.89 -6.84
CA LEU A 98 24.33 -3.45 -5.49
C LEU A 98 23.16 -2.71 -4.81
N ASN A 99 23.18 -2.66 -3.49
CA ASN A 99 22.20 -1.90 -2.67
C ASN A 99 20.75 -2.14 -3.09
N PHE A 100 20.42 -3.43 -3.40
CA PHE A 100 19.11 -3.79 -3.92
C PHE A 100 18.04 -3.74 -2.83
N THR A 101 17.11 -2.80 -2.97
CA THR A 101 16.09 -2.44 -1.98
C THR A 101 14.70 -2.51 -2.56
N GLN A 102 13.76 -3.04 -1.78
CA GLN A 102 12.35 -3.08 -2.13
C GLN A 102 11.69 -1.73 -1.80
N TYR A 103 11.10 -1.10 -2.82
CA TYR A 103 10.32 0.12 -2.64
C TYR A 103 8.82 -0.17 -2.46
N SER A 104 8.27 -1.12 -3.22
CA SER A 104 6.91 -1.63 -3.07
C SER A 104 6.86 -3.14 -3.29
N VAL A 105 5.68 -3.76 -3.30
CA VAL A 105 5.55 -5.20 -3.59
C VAL A 105 5.95 -5.58 -5.02
N ASP A 106 5.97 -4.61 -5.93
CA ASP A 106 6.21 -4.79 -7.37
C ASP A 106 7.30 -3.88 -7.94
N GLU A 107 7.90 -3.00 -7.12
CA GLU A 107 8.94 -2.07 -7.53
C GLU A 107 10.18 -2.19 -6.65
N PHE A 108 11.34 -2.19 -7.29
CA PHE A 108 12.64 -2.35 -6.64
C PHE A 108 13.64 -1.36 -7.21
N PHE A 109 14.59 -0.95 -6.38
CA PHE A 109 15.73 -0.15 -6.79
C PHE A 109 17.03 -0.84 -6.44
N GLY A 110 18.08 -0.53 -7.20
CA GLY A 110 19.43 -0.96 -6.92
C GLY A 110 20.43 -0.11 -7.68
N GLU A 111 21.69 -0.42 -7.52
CA GLU A 111 22.79 0.31 -8.15
C GLU A 111 23.57 -0.60 -9.08
N LEU A 112 23.94 -0.07 -10.24
CA LEU A 112 24.88 -0.70 -11.16
C LEU A 112 26.17 0.12 -11.18
N PRO A 113 27.32 -0.45 -10.79
CA PRO A 113 28.61 0.24 -10.81
C PRO A 113 29.22 0.27 -12.22
N ILE A 114 28.44 0.71 -13.19
CA ILE A 114 28.74 0.72 -14.61
C ILE A 114 28.33 2.10 -15.13
N ASP A 115 29.11 2.67 -16.06
CA ASP A 115 28.83 3.97 -16.66
C ASP A 115 28.54 3.86 -18.18
N ASP A 116 29.05 2.82 -18.85
CA ASP A 116 28.82 2.61 -20.28
C ASP A 116 27.34 2.23 -20.57
N PRO A 117 26.61 3.01 -21.40
CA PRO A 117 25.20 2.78 -21.67
C PRO A 117 24.88 1.42 -22.30
N ASP A 118 25.75 0.89 -23.12
CA ASP A 118 25.52 -0.39 -23.78
C ASP A 118 25.77 -1.55 -22.83
N GLU A 119 26.75 -1.42 -21.96
CA GLU A 119 27.02 -2.39 -20.90
C GLU A 119 25.87 -2.38 -19.86
N LEU A 120 25.39 -1.19 -19.44
CA LEU A 120 24.21 -1.05 -18.59
C LEU A 120 22.97 -1.74 -19.17
N ARG A 121 22.77 -1.56 -20.49
CA ARG A 121 21.63 -2.21 -21.18
C ARG A 121 21.77 -3.73 -21.18
N ARG A 122 22.96 -4.27 -21.48
CA ARG A 122 23.21 -5.72 -21.43
C ARG A 122 23.02 -6.29 -20.05
N CYS A 123 23.56 -5.62 -19.05
CA CYS A 123 23.42 -6.01 -17.64
C CYS A 123 21.94 -6.07 -17.21
N ALA A 124 21.17 -5.01 -17.46
CA ALA A 124 19.74 -4.98 -17.10
C ALA A 124 18.92 -5.98 -17.92
N ALA A 125 19.27 -6.26 -19.17
CA ALA A 125 18.63 -7.29 -19.97
C ALA A 125 18.88 -8.69 -19.39
N THR A 126 20.09 -8.96 -18.89
CA THR A 126 20.42 -10.21 -18.20
C THR A 126 19.63 -10.36 -16.91
N VAL A 127 19.59 -9.31 -16.07
CA VAL A 127 18.79 -9.31 -14.83
C VAL A 127 17.31 -9.55 -15.14
N LYS A 128 16.76 -8.82 -16.12
CA LYS A 128 15.37 -9.01 -16.57
C LYS A 128 15.09 -10.44 -17.01
N ALA A 129 15.90 -10.99 -17.92
CA ALA A 129 15.70 -12.33 -18.45
C ALA A 129 15.76 -13.39 -17.33
N HIS A 130 16.66 -13.23 -16.38
CA HIS A 130 16.79 -14.13 -15.26
C HIS A 130 15.57 -14.08 -14.32
N ILE A 131 15.09 -12.88 -13.98
CA ILE A 131 13.84 -12.71 -13.20
C ILE A 131 12.69 -13.43 -13.91
N GLU A 132 12.47 -13.14 -15.18
CA GLU A 132 11.38 -13.71 -15.97
C GLU A 132 11.49 -15.23 -16.09
N HIS A 133 12.69 -15.76 -16.24
CA HIS A 133 12.93 -17.20 -16.28
C HIS A 133 12.61 -17.88 -14.93
N CYS A 134 13.12 -17.33 -13.82
CA CYS A 134 12.98 -17.95 -12.50
C CYS A 134 11.60 -17.78 -11.88
N THR A 135 10.88 -16.69 -12.20
CA THR A 135 9.62 -16.35 -11.52
C THR A 135 8.39 -16.40 -12.44
N GLY A 136 8.58 -16.38 -13.75
CA GLY A 136 7.49 -16.20 -14.71
C GLY A 136 6.86 -14.80 -14.69
N ILE A 137 7.42 -13.85 -13.93
CA ILE A 137 6.89 -12.49 -13.79
C ILE A 137 7.57 -11.56 -14.78
N PRO A 138 6.84 -10.98 -15.75
CA PRO A 138 7.43 -10.03 -16.69
C PRO A 138 7.78 -8.72 -15.98
N VAL A 139 9.01 -8.22 -16.23
CA VAL A 139 9.49 -6.98 -15.61
C VAL A 139 9.95 -5.97 -16.66
N SER A 140 9.98 -4.70 -16.26
CA SER A 140 10.57 -3.61 -17.04
C SER A 140 11.65 -2.93 -16.20
N CYS A 141 12.78 -2.64 -16.84
CA CYS A 141 13.96 -2.06 -16.21
C CYS A 141 14.24 -0.67 -16.77
N GLY A 142 14.47 0.28 -15.89
CA GLY A 142 14.91 1.64 -16.24
C GLY A 142 16.17 2.01 -15.49
N ILE A 143 17.13 2.63 -16.19
CA ILE A 143 18.41 3.02 -15.61
C ILE A 143 18.67 4.49 -15.87
N SER A 144 19.06 5.23 -14.81
CA SER A 144 19.46 6.63 -14.93
C SER A 144 20.24 7.11 -13.68
N LEU A 145 20.41 8.43 -13.56
CA LEU A 145 21.23 9.09 -12.53
C LEU A 145 20.57 9.18 -11.16
N SER A 146 19.24 9.10 -11.09
CA SER A 146 18.46 9.26 -9.84
C SER A 146 17.26 8.31 -9.84
N PHE A 147 16.65 8.12 -8.70
CA PHE A 147 15.46 7.27 -8.55
C PHE A 147 14.29 7.71 -9.45
N THR A 148 14.00 9.02 -9.50
CA THR A 148 12.93 9.55 -10.35
C THR A 148 13.26 9.37 -11.83
N LEU A 149 14.47 9.65 -12.26
CA LEU A 149 14.88 9.44 -13.64
C LEU A 149 14.90 7.95 -14.05
N ALA A 150 15.26 7.05 -13.14
CA ALA A 150 15.18 5.61 -13.38
C ALA A 150 13.72 5.17 -13.59
N LYS A 151 12.76 5.74 -12.84
CA LYS A 151 11.33 5.52 -13.10
C LYS A 151 10.87 6.11 -14.44
N VAL A 152 11.38 7.28 -14.84
CA VAL A 152 11.16 7.83 -16.20
C VAL A 152 11.64 6.85 -17.25
N ALA A 153 12.85 6.30 -17.11
CA ALA A 153 13.38 5.29 -18.03
C ALA A 153 12.50 4.04 -18.07
N THR A 154 12.00 3.56 -16.90
CA THR A 154 11.07 2.42 -16.84
C THR A 154 9.75 2.72 -17.55
N TRP A 155 9.24 3.97 -17.43
CA TRP A 155 8.05 4.38 -18.17
C TRP A 155 8.26 4.22 -19.68
N TYR A 156 9.41 4.66 -20.22
CA TYR A 156 9.76 4.45 -21.62
C TYR A 156 9.89 2.96 -21.99
N ALA A 157 10.54 2.18 -21.14
CA ALA A 157 10.67 0.72 -21.32
C ALA A 157 9.32 0.00 -21.46
N LYS A 158 8.28 0.49 -20.77
CA LYS A 158 6.90 -0.05 -20.82
C LYS A 158 6.09 0.42 -22.02
N HIS A 159 6.23 1.68 -22.42
CA HIS A 159 5.36 2.29 -23.43
C HIS A 159 5.88 2.09 -24.87
N TYR A 160 7.17 1.90 -25.07
CA TYR A 160 7.76 1.78 -26.39
C TYR A 160 8.39 0.41 -26.60
N LYS A 161 7.81 -0.37 -27.52
CA LYS A 161 8.27 -1.75 -27.82
C LYS A 161 9.75 -1.84 -28.23
N GLY A 162 10.31 -0.82 -28.86
CA GLY A 162 11.70 -0.79 -29.27
C GLY A 162 12.72 -0.91 -28.15
N TYR A 163 12.33 -0.65 -26.91
CA TYR A 163 13.19 -0.83 -25.75
C TYR A 163 13.20 -2.28 -25.22
N ASN A 164 12.30 -3.15 -25.66
CA ASN A 164 12.21 -4.55 -25.20
C ASN A 164 12.16 -4.68 -23.66
N GLY A 165 11.55 -3.70 -22.99
CA GLY A 165 11.43 -3.67 -21.54
C GLY A 165 12.67 -3.20 -20.80
N VAL A 166 13.72 -2.69 -21.49
CA VAL A 166 14.93 -2.13 -20.86
C VAL A 166 15.24 -0.78 -21.47
N CYS A 167 15.27 0.28 -20.68
CA CYS A 167 15.64 1.62 -21.14
C CYS A 167 16.77 2.18 -20.26
N VAL A 168 17.84 2.61 -20.90
CA VAL A 168 18.91 3.40 -20.28
C VAL A 168 18.69 4.86 -20.68
N LEU A 169 18.59 5.75 -19.71
CA LEU A 169 18.42 7.18 -19.91
C LEU A 169 19.70 7.91 -19.50
N PRO A 170 20.64 8.14 -20.43
CA PRO A 170 21.87 8.86 -20.14
C PRO A 170 21.60 10.38 -20.00
N LYS A 171 22.56 11.09 -19.42
CA LYS A 171 22.43 12.51 -19.07
C LYS A 171 22.03 13.40 -20.25
N ASP A 172 22.58 13.17 -21.42
CA ASP A 172 22.34 13.96 -22.64
C ASP A 172 20.93 13.76 -23.23
N LYS A 173 20.20 12.72 -22.82
CA LYS A 173 18.83 12.40 -23.28
C LYS A 173 17.74 12.78 -22.29
N ILE A 174 18.08 13.24 -21.08
CA ILE A 174 17.12 13.54 -20.02
C ILE A 174 16.07 14.54 -20.51
N GLU A 175 16.47 15.70 -21.04
CA GLU A 175 15.51 16.72 -21.48
C GLU A 175 14.56 16.20 -22.57
N THR A 176 15.09 15.44 -23.53
CA THR A 176 14.29 14.83 -24.60
C THR A 176 13.25 13.86 -24.01
N ALA A 177 13.64 13.04 -23.06
CA ALA A 177 12.73 12.13 -22.39
C ALA A 177 11.66 12.88 -21.58
N LEU A 178 12.04 13.92 -20.85
CA LEU A 178 11.08 14.71 -20.06
C LEU A 178 10.03 15.43 -20.91
N ARG A 179 10.34 15.81 -22.16
CA ARG A 179 9.36 16.41 -23.11
C ARG A 179 8.27 15.42 -23.50
N GLY A 180 8.56 14.14 -23.56
CA GLY A 180 7.59 13.09 -23.91
C GLY A 180 6.82 12.52 -22.73
N LEU A 181 7.17 12.87 -21.48
CA LEU A 181 6.53 12.35 -20.27
C LEU A 181 5.46 13.31 -19.77
N PRO A 182 4.15 12.90 -19.69
CA PRO A 182 3.10 13.68 -19.06
C PRO A 182 3.42 14.00 -17.60
N ILE A 183 3.00 15.18 -17.14
CA ILE A 183 3.27 15.63 -15.76
C ILE A 183 2.63 14.70 -14.71
N GLU A 184 1.52 14.08 -15.02
CA GLU A 184 0.79 13.14 -14.16
C GLU A 184 1.52 11.81 -13.95
N ASP A 185 2.46 11.48 -14.84
CA ASP A 185 3.28 10.25 -14.75
C ASP A 185 4.62 10.49 -14.04
N VAL A 186 4.90 11.72 -13.61
CA VAL A 186 6.08 12.04 -12.80
C VAL A 186 5.91 11.55 -11.37
N TRP A 187 6.86 10.77 -10.90
CA TRP A 187 6.86 10.26 -9.52
C TRP A 187 6.80 11.42 -8.50
N GLY A 188 5.87 11.32 -7.53
CA GLY A 188 5.60 12.38 -6.57
C GLY A 188 4.53 13.41 -6.99
N ILE A 189 4.10 13.39 -8.26
CA ILE A 189 3.02 14.25 -8.77
C ILE A 189 1.74 13.42 -8.91
N GLY A 190 0.88 13.49 -7.91
CA GLY A 190 -0.35 12.70 -7.84
C GLY A 190 -1.58 13.39 -8.43
N ARG A 191 -2.72 12.68 -8.40
CA ARG A 191 -4.02 13.10 -8.98
C ARG A 191 -4.52 14.48 -8.55
N ARG A 192 -4.14 14.97 -7.37
CA ARG A 192 -4.52 16.32 -6.90
C ARG A 192 -3.56 17.40 -7.38
N THR A 193 -2.31 17.06 -7.58
CA THR A 193 -1.23 17.99 -7.96
C THR A 193 -1.17 18.19 -9.46
N ALA A 194 -1.30 17.11 -10.25
CA ALA A 194 -1.21 17.16 -11.71
C ALA A 194 -2.22 18.13 -12.36
N PRO A 195 -3.53 18.15 -12.01
CA PRO A 195 -4.47 19.13 -12.58
C PRO A 195 -4.12 20.59 -12.24
N ARG A 196 -3.62 20.85 -11.02
CA ARG A 196 -3.19 22.19 -10.61
C ARG A 196 -2.00 22.68 -11.43
N LEU A 197 -1.02 21.80 -11.67
CA LEU A 197 0.13 22.14 -12.52
C LEU A 197 -0.30 22.33 -13.97
N SER A 198 -1.16 21.46 -14.49
CA SER A 198 -1.67 21.55 -15.86
C SER A 198 -2.47 22.84 -16.11
N SER A 199 -3.28 23.29 -15.14
CA SER A 199 -3.99 24.57 -15.23
C SER A 199 -3.05 25.79 -15.24
N SER A 200 -1.82 25.62 -14.70
CA SER A 200 -0.77 26.64 -14.76
C SER A 200 0.15 26.51 -15.99
N GLY A 201 -0.24 25.68 -16.98
CA GLY A 201 0.51 25.49 -18.23
C GLY A 201 1.62 24.44 -18.14
N ILE A 202 1.82 23.77 -17.01
CA ILE A 202 2.83 22.73 -16.79
C ILE A 202 2.22 21.38 -17.14
N LYS A 203 2.38 20.91 -18.37
CA LYS A 203 1.75 19.70 -18.91
C LYS A 203 2.69 18.51 -19.01
N THR A 204 3.99 18.76 -19.11
CA THR A 204 5.03 17.73 -19.24
C THR A 204 6.00 17.76 -18.07
N ALA A 205 6.75 16.67 -17.90
CA ALA A 205 7.86 16.63 -16.94
C ALA A 205 8.94 17.69 -17.27
N TYR A 206 9.10 18.02 -18.56
CA TYR A 206 10.03 19.07 -19.01
C TYR A 206 9.57 20.47 -18.60
N ASP A 207 8.27 20.76 -18.68
CA ASP A 207 7.74 22.03 -18.20
C ASP A 207 8.03 22.20 -16.71
N PHE A 208 7.86 21.13 -15.94
CA PHE A 208 8.16 21.11 -14.50
C PHE A 208 9.68 21.21 -14.23
N TYR A 209 10.50 20.49 -14.97
CA TYR A 209 11.95 20.55 -14.90
C TYR A 209 12.50 21.97 -15.07
N ARG A 210 11.92 22.75 -15.99
CA ARG A 210 12.33 24.15 -16.28
C ARG A 210 11.87 25.16 -15.21
N MET A 211 11.01 24.78 -14.27
CA MET A 211 10.54 25.73 -13.25
C MET A 211 11.69 26.11 -12.32
N PRO A 212 11.73 27.38 -11.87
CA PRO A 212 12.65 27.79 -10.82
C PRO A 212 12.37 27.03 -9.53
N GLU A 213 13.41 26.64 -8.78
CA GLU A 213 13.28 25.93 -7.49
C GLU A 213 12.35 26.66 -6.52
N TYR A 214 12.43 28.00 -6.46
CA TYR A 214 11.54 28.84 -5.63
C TYR A 214 10.06 28.63 -5.95
N PHE A 215 9.72 28.54 -7.23
CA PHE A 215 8.32 28.26 -7.64
C PHE A 215 7.87 26.88 -7.18
N VAL A 216 8.71 25.88 -7.37
CA VAL A 216 8.43 24.49 -6.94
C VAL A 216 8.25 24.42 -5.43
N GLN A 217 9.14 25.07 -4.67
CA GLN A 217 9.06 25.17 -3.20
C GLN A 217 7.74 25.80 -2.73
N LYS A 218 7.33 26.88 -3.37
CA LYS A 218 6.08 27.58 -3.03
C LYS A 218 4.82 26.75 -3.33
N GLN A 219 4.82 25.99 -4.42
CA GLN A 219 3.64 25.24 -4.88
C GLN A 219 3.54 23.84 -4.31
N LEU A 220 4.67 23.15 -4.14
CA LEU A 220 4.72 21.72 -3.82
C LEU A 220 5.53 21.41 -2.57
N HIS A 221 6.10 22.41 -1.92
CA HIS A 221 6.91 22.27 -0.70
C HIS A 221 8.13 21.34 -0.91
N ILE A 222 8.72 20.84 0.18
CA ILE A 222 9.91 19.98 0.17
C ILE A 222 9.75 18.72 -0.72
N PRO A 223 8.63 17.98 -0.67
CA PRO A 223 8.48 16.80 -1.54
C PRO A 223 8.60 17.14 -3.04
N GLY A 224 7.99 18.25 -3.46
CA GLY A 224 8.11 18.70 -4.85
C GLY A 224 9.52 19.11 -5.24
N VAL A 225 10.25 19.78 -4.34
CA VAL A 225 11.66 20.15 -4.57
C VAL A 225 12.55 18.92 -4.69
N ARG A 226 12.33 17.89 -3.89
CA ARG A 226 13.05 16.62 -4.01
C ARG A 226 12.83 15.99 -5.38
N THR A 227 11.58 15.85 -5.83
CA THR A 227 11.26 15.34 -7.17
C THR A 227 11.91 16.21 -8.26
N TRP A 228 11.87 17.52 -8.12
CA TRP A 228 12.49 18.45 -9.08
C TRP A 228 14.01 18.26 -9.16
N LYS A 229 14.71 18.15 -8.02
CA LYS A 229 16.15 17.86 -7.96
C LYS A 229 16.50 16.52 -8.60
N GLU A 230 15.73 15.50 -8.31
CA GLU A 230 15.86 14.17 -8.91
C GLU A 230 15.77 14.22 -10.45
N LEU A 231 14.86 15.01 -11.02
CA LEU A 231 14.78 15.21 -12.48
C LEU A 231 16.02 15.92 -13.05
N HIS A 232 16.75 16.69 -12.24
CA HIS A 232 18.04 17.28 -12.60
C HIS A 232 19.23 16.32 -12.40
N GLY A 233 18.96 15.07 -12.01
CA GLY A 233 20.00 14.07 -11.72
C GLY A 233 20.71 14.29 -10.38
N ILE A 234 20.11 15.08 -9.47
CA ILE A 234 20.63 15.32 -8.12
C ILE A 234 19.90 14.39 -7.15
N PRO A 235 20.53 13.34 -6.59
CA PRO A 235 19.93 12.45 -5.62
C PRO A 235 19.40 13.23 -4.41
N SER A 236 18.11 13.09 -4.11
CA SER A 236 17.43 13.88 -3.08
C SER A 236 16.34 13.10 -2.33
N ILE A 237 16.06 11.87 -2.76
CA ILE A 237 15.08 10.96 -2.15
C ILE A 237 15.87 9.85 -1.45
N ASP A 238 15.54 9.61 -0.19
CA ASP A 238 16.01 8.45 0.58
C ASP A 238 14.90 7.41 0.60
N ILE A 239 15.20 6.19 0.17
CA ILE A 239 14.28 5.05 0.16
C ILE A 239 14.65 3.99 1.20
N GLU A 240 15.81 4.10 1.86
CA GLU A 240 16.36 3.07 2.73
C GLU A 240 15.90 3.22 4.19
N SER A 241 15.51 4.43 4.59
CA SER A 241 15.10 4.72 5.96
C SER A 241 13.59 4.72 6.11
N PRO A 242 12.95 3.60 6.50
CA PRO A 242 11.55 3.61 6.87
C PRO A 242 11.39 4.49 8.12
N ALA A 243 10.97 5.73 7.93
CA ALA A 243 10.64 6.60 9.05
C ALA A 243 9.53 5.96 9.89
N GLN A 244 9.66 6.02 11.22
CA GLN A 244 8.59 5.61 12.12
C GLN A 244 7.28 6.31 11.71
N GLN A 245 6.19 5.55 11.70
CA GLN A 245 4.89 6.09 11.32
C GLN A 245 4.44 7.14 12.35
N LYS A 246 4.22 8.36 11.90
CA LYS A 246 3.70 9.46 12.74
C LYS A 246 2.23 9.32 13.09
N SER A 247 1.50 8.46 12.38
CA SER A 247 0.13 8.08 12.65
C SER A 247 -0.15 6.67 12.17
N ILE A 248 -0.98 5.93 12.90
CA ILE A 248 -1.43 4.58 12.54
C ILE A 248 -2.94 4.60 12.37
N MET A 249 -3.41 4.25 11.17
CA MET A 249 -4.83 4.14 10.88
C MET A 249 -5.23 2.68 10.66
N HIS A 250 -6.35 2.28 11.27
CA HIS A 250 -7.06 1.07 10.90
C HIS A 250 -8.50 1.40 10.58
N SER A 251 -8.93 1.15 9.34
CA SER A 251 -10.27 1.45 8.87
C SER A 251 -10.76 0.41 7.88
N ARG A 252 -12.08 0.24 7.78
CA ARG A 252 -12.71 -0.66 6.81
C ARG A 252 -13.97 -0.04 6.22
N THR A 253 -14.23 -0.40 4.98
CA THR A 253 -15.53 -0.23 4.32
C THR A 253 -16.31 -1.52 4.51
N PHE A 254 -17.52 -1.44 5.04
CA PHE A 254 -18.33 -2.61 5.39
C PHE A 254 -18.93 -3.26 4.14
N THR A 255 -19.15 -4.58 4.18
CA THR A 255 -19.88 -5.29 3.13
C THR A 255 -21.33 -4.81 3.09
N TYR A 256 -21.98 -4.76 4.25
CA TYR A 256 -23.34 -4.23 4.42
C TYR A 256 -23.29 -2.95 5.24
N MET A 257 -24.14 -1.98 4.91
CA MET A 257 -24.29 -0.75 5.70
C MET A 257 -24.96 -1.06 7.01
N THR A 258 -24.64 -0.31 8.07
CA THR A 258 -25.26 -0.46 9.39
C THR A 258 -25.62 0.90 9.98
N GLY A 259 -26.75 0.97 10.67
CA GLY A 259 -27.16 2.12 11.49
C GLY A 259 -27.11 1.82 12.99
N ASP A 260 -26.62 0.62 13.34
CA ASP A 260 -26.59 0.14 14.71
C ASP A 260 -25.29 0.54 15.43
N ILE A 261 -25.44 1.15 16.62
CA ILE A 261 -24.31 1.64 17.41
C ILE A 261 -23.49 0.49 18.03
N ASP A 262 -24.14 -0.63 18.38
CA ASP A 262 -23.46 -1.76 19.01
C ASP A 262 -22.57 -2.48 17.98
N THR A 263 -23.07 -2.64 16.76
CA THR A 263 -22.28 -3.14 15.62
C THR A 263 -21.08 -2.23 15.33
N LEU A 264 -21.29 -0.91 15.29
CA LEU A 264 -20.20 0.06 15.09
C LEU A 264 -19.20 0.03 16.23
N SER A 265 -19.65 -0.12 17.48
CA SER A 265 -18.79 -0.22 18.66
C SER A 265 -17.90 -1.45 18.59
N THR A 266 -18.45 -2.58 18.15
CA THR A 266 -17.70 -3.82 17.91
C THR A 266 -16.63 -3.61 16.83
N TYR A 267 -16.96 -2.98 15.70
CA TYR A 267 -16.01 -2.69 14.64
C TYR A 267 -14.89 -1.76 15.10
N ILE A 268 -15.24 -0.65 15.76
CA ILE A 268 -14.26 0.32 16.29
C ILE A 268 -13.34 -0.33 17.32
N SER A 269 -13.86 -1.19 18.21
CA SER A 269 -13.03 -1.93 19.18
C SER A 269 -11.99 -2.81 18.47
N ASN A 270 -12.40 -3.53 17.44
CA ASN A 270 -11.47 -4.36 16.65
C ASN A 270 -10.42 -3.52 15.92
N TYR A 271 -10.81 -2.36 15.36
CA TYR A 271 -9.86 -1.48 14.68
C TYR A 271 -8.89 -0.83 15.65
N ALA A 272 -9.35 -0.45 16.83
CA ALA A 272 -8.52 0.10 17.89
C ALA A 272 -7.47 -0.90 18.38
N VAL A 273 -7.86 -2.15 18.64
CA VAL A 273 -6.93 -3.23 19.02
C VAL A 273 -5.90 -3.51 17.91
N ALA A 274 -6.34 -3.58 16.65
CA ALA A 274 -5.44 -3.79 15.52
C ALA A 274 -4.44 -2.62 15.32
N ALA A 275 -4.87 -1.39 15.57
CA ALA A 275 -4.01 -0.22 15.52
C ALA A 275 -3.02 -0.19 16.71
N ALA A 276 -3.49 -0.50 17.92
CA ALA A 276 -2.67 -0.58 19.14
C ALA A 276 -1.55 -1.63 19.02
N ARG A 277 -1.84 -2.80 18.43
CA ARG A 277 -0.84 -3.83 18.18
C ARG A 277 0.26 -3.31 17.24
N LYS A 278 -0.10 -2.65 16.13
CA LYS A 278 0.89 -2.05 15.21
C LYS A 278 1.74 -1.00 15.91
N LEU A 279 1.16 -0.27 16.87
CA LEU A 279 1.88 0.71 17.67
C LEU A 279 2.94 0.03 18.53
N ARG A 280 2.59 -1.08 19.21
CA ARG A 280 3.54 -1.89 20.00
C ARG A 280 4.60 -2.57 19.11
N ASP A 281 4.22 -3.08 17.94
CA ASP A 281 5.16 -3.70 16.99
C ASP A 281 6.25 -2.73 16.51
N GLN A 282 6.02 -1.41 16.57
CA GLN A 282 7.04 -0.38 16.27
C GLN A 282 7.63 0.28 17.52
N HIS A 283 7.44 -0.27 18.73
CA HIS A 283 7.92 0.27 20.00
C HIS A 283 7.53 1.72 20.23
N SER A 284 6.23 2.00 20.15
CA SER A 284 5.69 3.35 20.23
C SER A 284 4.42 3.43 21.06
N VAL A 285 4.13 4.64 21.53
CA VAL A 285 2.91 5.01 22.27
C VAL A 285 2.22 6.20 21.59
N CYS A 286 0.92 6.39 21.81
CA CYS A 286 0.18 7.52 21.25
C CYS A 286 -0.55 8.32 22.34
N LEU A 287 -0.78 9.60 22.05
CA LEU A 287 -1.54 10.52 22.91
C LEU A 287 -2.93 10.82 22.34
N SER A 288 -3.14 10.72 21.05
CA SER A 288 -4.38 11.11 20.38
C SER A 288 -5.03 9.94 19.67
N ILE A 289 -6.31 9.71 19.96
CA ILE A 289 -7.13 8.67 19.35
C ILE A 289 -8.31 9.34 18.64
N SER A 290 -8.38 9.21 17.32
CA SER A 290 -9.48 9.72 16.52
C SER A 290 -10.32 8.58 15.98
N THR A 291 -11.64 8.69 16.13
CA THR A 291 -12.61 7.79 15.50
C THR A 291 -13.39 8.54 14.44
N PHE A 292 -13.62 7.91 13.30
CA PHE A 292 -14.47 8.46 12.25
C PHE A 292 -15.47 7.43 11.73
N ILE A 293 -16.61 7.92 11.27
CA ILE A 293 -17.67 7.14 10.61
C ILE A 293 -18.14 7.90 9.37
N ALA A 294 -18.55 7.19 8.33
CA ALA A 294 -19.08 7.79 7.11
C ALA A 294 -20.11 6.89 6.42
N THR A 295 -21.10 7.53 5.80
CA THR A 295 -22.07 6.91 4.89
C THR A 295 -21.43 6.58 3.54
N ASN A 296 -22.19 5.98 2.62
CA ASN A 296 -21.71 5.66 1.28
C ASN A 296 -21.93 6.85 0.33
N PRO A 297 -20.87 7.57 -0.11
CA PRO A 297 -21.02 8.75 -0.98
C PRO A 297 -21.56 8.41 -2.39
N HIS A 298 -21.62 7.13 -2.77
CA HIS A 298 -22.17 6.68 -4.06
C HIS A 298 -23.66 6.33 -4.01
N ARG A 299 -24.28 6.44 -2.85
CA ARG A 299 -25.72 6.22 -2.62
C ARG A 299 -26.40 7.58 -2.44
N GLU A 300 -26.63 8.26 -3.58
CA GLU A 300 -27.29 9.57 -3.61
C GLU A 300 -28.74 9.54 -3.12
N ASP A 301 -29.34 8.34 -3.11
CA ASP A 301 -30.68 8.05 -2.61
C ASP A 301 -30.77 8.03 -1.08
N LEU A 302 -29.65 8.05 -0.37
CA LEU A 302 -29.58 8.00 1.09
C LEU A 302 -29.01 9.31 1.66
N ALA A 303 -29.50 9.67 2.87
CA ALA A 303 -28.95 10.79 3.62
C ALA A 303 -27.46 10.61 3.89
N GLN A 304 -26.67 11.65 3.59
CA GLN A 304 -25.21 11.62 3.72
C GLN A 304 -24.76 12.22 5.04
N TYR A 305 -23.85 11.52 5.71
CA TYR A 305 -23.22 11.96 6.95
C TYR A 305 -21.80 11.41 7.07
N GLY A 306 -20.89 12.22 7.52
CA GLY A 306 -19.53 11.81 7.87
C GLY A 306 -18.98 12.74 8.94
N ASN A 307 -18.41 12.17 10.00
CA ASN A 307 -17.82 12.93 11.07
C ASN A 307 -16.65 12.19 11.73
N SER A 308 -15.83 12.94 12.48
CA SER A 308 -14.74 12.41 13.28
C SER A 308 -14.63 13.17 14.59
N ALA A 309 -14.24 12.47 15.65
CA ALA A 309 -13.88 13.07 16.93
C ALA A 309 -12.55 12.50 17.43
N THR A 310 -11.82 13.32 18.18
CA THR A 310 -10.52 12.97 18.76
C THR A 310 -10.59 13.07 20.27
N VAL A 311 -10.13 12.03 20.95
CA VAL A 311 -9.88 12.01 22.39
C VAL A 311 -8.37 12.10 22.58
N ARG A 312 -7.91 13.08 23.35
CA ARG A 312 -6.51 13.21 23.76
C ARG A 312 -6.36 12.65 25.17
N LEU A 313 -5.41 11.75 25.35
CA LEU A 313 -5.08 11.15 26.63
C LEU A 313 -4.17 12.08 27.46
N LEU A 314 -4.19 11.90 28.75
CA LEU A 314 -3.26 12.60 29.66
C LEU A 314 -1.87 11.98 29.60
N VAL A 315 -1.78 10.65 29.47
CA VAL A 315 -0.54 9.89 29.39
C VAL A 315 -0.51 9.08 28.12
N ALA A 316 0.61 9.10 27.40
CA ALA A 316 0.80 8.32 26.19
C ALA A 316 0.75 6.82 26.51
N THR A 317 0.10 6.03 25.65
CA THR A 317 -0.10 4.59 25.89
C THR A 317 -0.12 3.77 24.60
N ALA A 318 0.21 2.48 24.73
CA ALA A 318 -0.04 1.43 23.74
C ALA A 318 -1.03 0.37 24.25
N ASP A 319 -1.64 0.59 25.42
CA ASP A 319 -2.64 -0.30 25.99
C ASP A 319 -3.92 -0.31 25.15
N SER A 320 -4.25 -1.50 24.62
CA SER A 320 -5.42 -1.71 23.79
C SER A 320 -6.73 -1.35 24.53
N THR A 321 -6.80 -1.56 25.85
CA THR A 321 -8.04 -1.30 26.64
C THR A 321 -8.30 0.19 26.76
N VAL A 322 -7.27 0.98 27.02
CA VAL A 322 -7.34 2.45 27.09
C VAL A 322 -7.67 3.04 25.74
N ILE A 323 -7.00 2.56 24.67
CA ILE A 323 -7.22 3.02 23.30
C ILE A 323 -8.64 2.71 22.83
N VAL A 324 -9.15 1.49 23.13
CA VAL A 324 -10.55 1.10 22.82
C VAL A 324 -11.54 2.00 23.54
N LYS A 325 -11.34 2.26 24.84
CA LYS A 325 -12.24 3.13 25.63
C LYS A 325 -12.29 4.55 25.02
N ALA A 326 -11.15 5.12 24.67
CA ALA A 326 -11.07 6.43 24.04
C ALA A 326 -11.73 6.44 22.64
N ALA A 327 -11.50 5.38 21.84
CA ALA A 327 -12.10 5.26 20.52
C ALA A 327 -13.64 5.14 20.58
N LEU A 328 -14.19 4.39 21.55
CA LEU A 328 -15.63 4.29 21.78
C LEU A 328 -16.23 5.61 22.29
N GLN A 329 -15.53 6.32 23.18
CA GLN A 329 -15.95 7.65 23.61
C GLN A 329 -16.07 8.61 22.40
N ALA A 330 -15.08 8.61 21.53
CA ALA A 330 -15.11 9.40 20.29
C ALA A 330 -16.26 8.96 19.36
N LEU A 331 -16.53 7.64 19.24
CA LEU A 331 -17.64 7.12 18.45
C LEU A 331 -18.98 7.65 18.95
N HIS A 332 -19.25 7.56 20.25
CA HIS A 332 -20.50 8.04 20.86
C HIS A 332 -20.73 9.53 20.64
N THR A 333 -19.67 10.34 20.57
CA THR A 333 -19.76 11.78 20.29
C THR A 333 -20.25 12.08 18.87
N ILE A 334 -19.86 11.24 17.89
CA ILE A 334 -20.16 11.50 16.47
C ILE A 334 -21.30 10.67 15.91
N PHE A 335 -21.74 9.64 16.63
CA PHE A 335 -22.84 8.79 16.17
C PHE A 335 -24.14 9.57 16.06
N ARG A 336 -24.88 9.37 14.98
CA ARG A 336 -26.23 9.86 14.77
C ARG A 336 -27.15 8.75 14.31
N GLN A 337 -28.26 8.60 14.97
CA GLN A 337 -29.29 7.63 14.59
C GLN A 337 -29.94 8.02 13.25
N GLY A 338 -30.40 7.04 12.47
CA GLY A 338 -31.08 7.26 11.19
C GLY A 338 -30.18 7.26 9.96
N PHE A 339 -28.85 7.25 10.13
CA PHE A 339 -27.90 7.11 9.01
C PHE A 339 -27.45 5.67 8.82
N GLN A 340 -27.15 5.31 7.56
CA GLN A 340 -26.61 4.00 7.17
C GLN A 340 -25.11 4.13 6.89
N TYR A 341 -24.29 3.77 7.86
CA TYR A 341 -22.84 3.89 7.79
C TYR A 341 -22.24 2.80 6.91
N LYS A 342 -21.28 3.18 6.09
CA LYS A 342 -20.54 2.28 5.17
C LYS A 342 -19.09 2.12 5.53
N LYS A 343 -18.52 3.09 6.25
CA LYS A 343 -17.09 3.09 6.62
C LYS A 343 -16.90 3.59 8.03
N ALA A 344 -15.98 2.94 8.76
CA ALA A 344 -15.50 3.42 10.06
C ALA A 344 -13.98 3.16 10.19
N GLY A 345 -13.35 3.87 11.11
CA GLY A 345 -11.94 3.66 11.40
C GLY A 345 -11.45 4.40 12.64
N VAL A 346 -10.28 3.98 13.08
CA VAL A 346 -9.52 4.56 14.19
C VAL A 346 -8.18 5.04 13.69
N VAL A 347 -7.76 6.21 14.12
CA VAL A 347 -6.43 6.80 13.85
C VAL A 347 -5.76 7.08 15.18
N LEU A 348 -4.56 6.53 15.36
CA LEU A 348 -3.65 6.85 16.46
C LEU A 348 -2.67 7.90 15.95
N ALA A 349 -2.50 8.98 16.69
CA ALA A 349 -1.63 10.11 16.35
C ALA A 349 -0.84 10.60 17.58
N ASP A 350 -0.01 11.60 17.39
CA ASP A 350 0.92 12.08 18.40
C ASP A 350 1.76 10.90 18.95
N ILE A 351 2.37 10.15 17.99
CA ILE A 351 3.14 8.95 18.29
C ILE A 351 4.56 9.33 18.71
N THR A 352 5.00 8.73 19.83
CA THR A 352 6.38 8.85 20.36
C THR A 352 6.92 7.45 20.67
N THR A 353 8.23 7.34 20.93
CA THR A 353 8.84 6.08 21.38
C THR A 353 8.33 5.71 22.78
N ASP A 354 8.32 4.42 23.09
CA ASP A 354 7.90 3.89 24.41
C ASP A 354 8.99 3.99 25.48
N GLU A 355 10.21 4.41 25.13
CA GLU A 355 11.36 4.53 26.05
C GLU A 355 11.22 5.66 27.09
N ALA A 356 10.47 6.72 26.76
CA ALA A 356 10.31 7.89 27.63
C ALA A 356 8.86 8.38 27.63
N ILE A 357 8.03 7.78 28.47
CA ILE A 357 6.64 8.22 28.69
C ILE A 357 6.66 9.33 29.76
N GLN A 358 6.28 10.53 29.35
CA GLN A 358 6.08 11.62 30.31
C GLN A 358 4.78 11.38 31.08
N LEU A 359 4.91 11.19 32.39
CA LEU A 359 3.78 11.05 33.29
C LEU A 359 3.19 12.43 33.65
N ASP A 360 1.90 12.48 33.87
CA ASP A 360 1.25 13.64 34.45
C ASP A 360 1.49 13.66 35.96
N LEU A 361 1.69 14.85 36.52
CA LEU A 361 2.05 15.00 37.94
C LEU A 361 0.89 14.69 38.89
N PHE A 362 -0.35 14.82 38.44
CA PHE A 362 -1.54 14.76 39.31
C PHE A 362 -2.39 13.51 39.07
N ASP A 363 -2.51 13.04 37.83
CA ASP A 363 -3.47 12.00 37.43
C ASP A 363 -2.82 10.75 36.79
N SER A 364 -1.51 10.61 36.88
CA SER A 364 -0.84 9.42 36.35
C SER A 364 -1.12 8.19 37.20
N PRO A 365 -1.43 7.04 36.56
CA PRO A 365 -1.49 5.78 37.29
C PRO A 365 -0.13 5.45 37.90
N PRO A 366 -0.07 4.74 39.04
CA PRO A 366 1.19 4.27 39.60
C PRO A 366 2.04 3.52 38.56
N ALA A 367 3.37 3.69 38.62
CA ALA A 367 4.29 3.06 37.66
C ALA A 367 4.09 1.55 37.57
N ASP A 368 3.88 0.88 38.70
CA ASP A 368 3.60 -0.58 38.78
C ASP A 368 2.37 -0.98 37.95
N ASN A 369 1.36 -0.12 37.86
CA ASN A 369 0.18 -0.39 37.06
C ASN A 369 0.48 -0.30 35.55
N ILE A 370 1.34 0.64 35.14
CA ILE A 370 1.77 0.79 33.74
C ILE A 370 2.58 -0.44 33.33
N GLU A 371 3.53 -0.87 34.14
CA GLU A 371 4.34 -2.08 33.87
C GLU A 371 3.46 -3.33 33.76
N ARG A 372 2.52 -3.47 34.71
CA ARG A 372 1.57 -4.61 34.67
C ARG A 372 0.70 -4.61 33.41
N GLN A 373 0.23 -3.45 32.96
CA GLN A 373 -0.55 -3.31 31.73
C GLN A 373 0.30 -3.65 30.49
N ASN A 374 1.53 -3.16 30.42
CA ASN A 374 2.44 -3.47 29.33
C ASN A 374 2.70 -4.98 29.24
N HIS A 375 3.01 -5.64 30.38
CA HIS A 375 3.21 -7.08 30.43
C HIS A 375 1.96 -7.88 30.02
N LEU A 376 0.77 -7.41 30.39
CA LEU A 376 -0.50 -8.01 29.94
C LEU A 376 -0.66 -7.92 28.41
N MET A 377 -0.35 -6.77 27.81
CA MET A 377 -0.43 -6.58 26.36
C MET A 377 0.59 -7.44 25.62
N GLU A 378 1.82 -7.53 26.10
CA GLU A 378 2.87 -8.41 25.55
C GLU A 378 2.44 -9.87 25.58
N THR A 379 1.89 -10.33 26.72
CA THR A 379 1.40 -11.71 26.88
C THR A 379 0.24 -11.98 25.92
N MET A 380 -0.70 -11.05 25.79
CA MET A 380 -1.82 -11.18 24.85
C MET A 380 -1.33 -11.25 23.40
N ASP A 381 -0.37 -10.40 23.03
CA ASP A 381 0.22 -10.41 21.70
C ASP A 381 1.01 -11.71 21.42
N ALA A 382 1.76 -12.23 22.41
CA ALA A 382 2.49 -13.49 22.28
C ALA A 382 1.54 -14.69 22.05
N ILE A 383 0.43 -14.76 22.79
CA ILE A 383 -0.59 -15.79 22.61
C ILE A 383 -1.23 -15.68 21.24
N ASN A 384 -1.60 -14.47 20.81
CA ASN A 384 -2.20 -14.24 19.51
C ASN A 384 -1.24 -14.50 18.33
N ARG A 385 0.07 -14.29 18.50
CA ARG A 385 1.08 -14.71 17.50
C ARG A 385 1.20 -16.23 17.42
N ARG A 386 1.19 -16.92 18.57
CA ARG A 386 1.41 -18.37 18.61
C ARG A 386 0.21 -19.20 18.17
N TYR A 387 -0.98 -18.81 18.58
CA TYR A 387 -2.21 -19.60 18.38
C TYR A 387 -3.17 -19.02 17.34
N GLY A 388 -2.76 -17.95 16.68
CA GLY A 388 -3.54 -17.25 15.67
C GLY A 388 -4.17 -15.96 16.18
N MET A 389 -4.33 -15.02 15.25
CA MET A 389 -4.88 -13.71 15.54
C MET A 389 -6.28 -13.80 16.16
N ASP A 390 -6.52 -12.96 17.17
CA ASP A 390 -7.78 -12.87 17.89
C ASP A 390 -8.16 -14.14 18.70
N THR A 391 -7.17 -14.95 19.10
CA THR A 391 -7.36 -16.05 20.07
C THR A 391 -7.75 -15.50 21.44
N LEU A 392 -6.99 -14.49 21.92
CA LEU A 392 -7.40 -13.65 23.06
C LEU A 392 -7.96 -12.34 22.56
N ARG A 393 -9.09 -11.93 23.15
CA ARG A 393 -9.82 -10.71 22.77
C ARG A 393 -10.20 -9.88 23.99
N ILE A 394 -10.34 -8.58 23.79
CA ILE A 394 -11.03 -7.69 24.73
C ILE A 394 -12.55 -7.88 24.51
N ALA A 395 -13.34 -7.94 25.59
CA ALA A 395 -14.77 -8.23 25.51
C ALA A 395 -15.55 -7.34 24.52
N SER A 396 -15.17 -6.06 24.39
CA SER A 396 -15.78 -5.12 23.45
C SER A 396 -15.56 -5.46 21.96
N GLN A 397 -14.64 -6.40 21.64
CA GLN A 397 -14.45 -6.89 20.27
C GLN A 397 -15.53 -7.87 19.82
N GLY A 398 -16.45 -8.28 20.70
CA GLY A 398 -17.49 -9.27 20.42
C GLY A 398 -16.97 -10.71 20.42
N TYR A 399 -17.89 -11.66 20.45
CA TYR A 399 -17.59 -13.10 20.51
C TYR A 399 -17.56 -13.77 19.13
N GLU A 400 -18.29 -13.24 18.15
CA GLU A 400 -18.41 -13.87 16.84
C GLU A 400 -17.39 -13.33 15.84
N LYS A 401 -16.54 -14.23 15.33
CA LYS A 401 -15.65 -13.90 14.18
C LYS A 401 -16.45 -13.57 12.90
N LYS A 402 -17.71 -13.99 12.81
CA LYS A 402 -18.58 -13.84 11.63
C LYS A 402 -18.97 -12.41 11.31
N GLU A 403 -19.11 -11.54 12.29
CA GLU A 403 -19.62 -10.18 12.09
C GLU A 403 -18.58 -9.22 11.51
N LEU A 404 -17.30 -9.53 11.69
CA LEU A 404 -16.20 -8.80 11.04
C LEU A 404 -15.99 -9.19 9.57
N ASN A 405 -16.92 -9.91 9.00
CA ASN A 405 -16.85 -10.49 7.66
C ASN A 405 -16.65 -9.46 6.55
N LEU A 406 -15.46 -8.95 6.57
CA LEU A 406 -14.70 -8.63 5.37
C LEU A 406 -14.06 -9.94 4.90
N LYS A 407 -14.86 -10.94 4.61
CA LYS A 407 -14.36 -12.08 3.87
C LYS A 407 -13.96 -11.56 2.50
N ASN A 408 -12.73 -11.10 2.43
CA ASN A 408 -11.99 -11.31 1.21
C ASN A 408 -12.17 -12.79 0.92
N PHE A 409 -12.65 -13.12 -0.24
CA PHE A 409 -12.70 -14.47 -0.74
C PHE A 409 -11.37 -15.13 -0.36
N GLN A 410 -11.38 -16.05 0.61
CA GLN A 410 -10.16 -16.74 0.97
C GLN A 410 -9.85 -17.69 -0.17
N PRO A 411 -8.67 -17.61 -0.79
CA PRO A 411 -8.27 -18.59 -1.79
C PRO A 411 -8.34 -19.98 -1.16
N LEU A 412 -8.85 -20.93 -1.89
CA LEU A 412 -9.04 -22.33 -1.47
C LEU A 412 -7.73 -23.06 -1.13
N ARG A 413 -6.57 -22.47 -1.45
CA ARG A 413 -5.23 -22.97 -1.13
C ARG A 413 -4.30 -21.84 -0.76
N ASN A 414 -3.54 -22.00 0.30
CA ASN A 414 -2.34 -21.22 0.56
C ASN A 414 -1.24 -21.74 -0.39
N GLU A 415 -1.15 -21.15 -1.57
CA GLU A 415 -0.03 -21.39 -2.48
C GLU A 415 1.15 -20.54 -2.01
N THR A 416 1.84 -21.01 -0.95
CA THR A 416 3.03 -20.32 -0.44
C THR A 416 4.26 -21.17 -0.73
N THR A 417 5.43 -20.57 -0.70
CA THR A 417 6.71 -21.22 -0.80
C THR A 417 7.41 -21.32 0.56
N ASN A 418 6.71 -20.94 1.61
CA ASN A 418 7.21 -21.11 2.96
C ASN A 418 7.13 -22.60 3.34
N PHE A 419 8.25 -23.20 3.70
CA PHE A 419 8.32 -24.60 4.13
C PHE A 419 7.48 -24.86 5.39
N ASP A 420 7.27 -23.86 6.24
CA ASP A 420 6.42 -23.96 7.44
C ASP A 420 4.92 -24.13 7.13
N ASP A 421 4.51 -23.85 5.89
CA ASP A 421 3.13 -24.00 5.41
C ASP A 421 2.89 -25.36 4.71
N ILE A 422 3.90 -26.24 4.67
CA ILE A 422 3.76 -27.60 4.14
C ILE A 422 2.85 -28.39 5.11
N ILE A 423 1.80 -29.00 4.55
CA ILE A 423 0.91 -29.86 5.33
C ILE A 423 1.69 -31.08 5.80
N GLU A 424 1.89 -31.21 7.09
CA GLU A 424 2.41 -32.45 7.68
C GLU A 424 1.32 -33.52 7.58
N VAL A 425 1.62 -34.58 6.84
CA VAL A 425 0.75 -35.76 6.70
C VAL A 425 1.18 -36.77 7.78
N HIS A 426 0.32 -36.95 8.77
CA HIS A 426 0.50 -37.96 9.82
C HIS A 426 -0.15 -39.29 9.45
#